data_7051f8ac90933195e9f394fff5317760
#
_entry.id   7051f8ac90933195e9f394fff5317760
#
_cell.length_a   1.000
_cell.length_b   1.000
_cell.length_c   1.000
_cell.angle_alpha   90.00
_cell.angle_beta   90.00
_cell.angle_gamma   90.00
#
_symmetry.space_group_name_H-M   'P 1'
#
loop_
_entity.id
_entity.type
_entity.pdbx_description
1 polymer ?
#
loop_
_entity_poly.entity_id
_entity_poly.type
_entity_poly.pdbx_seq_one_letter_code
_entity_poly.pdbx_strand_id
1 'polypeptide(L)'
;MNAVNEVLAEKGVALPGPSGQTVTEESRLPDGIAAQKSIFGEHIDAMRAAAPENQKNIQDYLSAYCFGDFYTRKFLTIPERELLTFAILVAQGGCEPQ
;
A
#
# COMPACT_ATOMS: atom_id res chain seq x y z
N MET A 1 6.49 13.00 13.54
CA MET A 1 5.50 13.67 12.66
C MET A 1 5.42 15.17 12.91
N ASN A 2 5.42 15.64 14.16
CA ASN A 2 5.30 17.09 14.47
C ASN A 2 6.41 17.92 13.81
N ALA A 3 7.68 17.52 13.92
CA ALA A 3 8.80 18.24 13.31
C ALA A 3 8.68 18.38 11.77
N VAL A 4 8.15 17.36 11.10
CA VAL A 4 7.88 17.44 9.65
C VAL A 4 6.76 18.44 9.36
N ASN A 5 5.70 18.42 10.14
CA ASN A 5 4.58 19.35 9.99
C ASN A 5 5.02 20.81 10.25
N GLU A 6 5.90 21.04 11.21
CA GLU A 6 6.48 22.37 11.48
C GLU A 6 7.24 22.89 10.27
N VAL A 7 8.16 22.07 9.70
CA VAL A 7 8.89 22.45 8.48
C VAL A 7 7.97 22.69 7.29
N LEU A 8 6.93 21.89 7.12
CA LEU A 8 5.95 22.09 6.05
C LEU A 8 5.16 23.40 6.25
N ALA A 9 4.75 23.68 7.47
CA ALA A 9 4.06 24.94 7.80
C ALA A 9 4.95 26.17 7.55
N GLU A 10 6.22 26.12 7.95
CA GLU A 10 7.21 27.17 7.67
C GLU A 10 7.40 27.42 6.16
N LYS A 11 7.27 26.37 5.36
CA LYS A 11 7.32 26.45 3.89
C LYS A 11 6.01 26.86 3.23
N GLY A 12 4.98 27.19 4.03
CA GLY A 12 3.68 27.61 3.52
C GLY A 12 2.82 26.46 2.96
N VAL A 13 3.14 25.22 3.31
CA VAL A 13 2.33 24.05 2.89
C VAL A 13 1.11 23.95 3.81
N ALA A 14 -0.09 23.98 3.21
CA ALA A 14 -1.33 23.83 3.96
C ALA A 14 -1.46 22.41 4.54
N LEU A 15 -1.83 22.33 5.83
CA LEU A 15 -2.02 21.08 6.56
C LEU A 15 -3.42 21.03 7.19
N PRO A 16 -4.06 19.84 7.21
CA PRO A 16 -3.61 18.59 6.60
C PRO A 16 -3.62 18.67 5.07
N GLY A 17 -2.74 17.90 4.42
CA GLY A 17 -2.79 17.73 2.97
C GLY A 17 -4.11 17.09 2.52
N PRO A 18 -4.45 17.18 1.22
CA PRO A 18 -5.65 16.57 0.69
C PRO A 18 -5.64 15.05 0.88
N SER A 19 -6.79 14.48 1.22
CA SER A 19 -6.91 13.02 1.33
C SER A 19 -6.77 12.37 -0.04
N GLY A 20 -5.87 11.40 -0.12
CA GLY A 20 -5.72 10.55 -1.31
C GLY A 20 -6.55 9.25 -1.25
N GLN A 21 -7.30 9.04 -0.17
CA GLN A 21 -8.08 7.81 0.02
C GLN A 21 -9.14 7.64 -1.05
N THR A 22 -9.27 6.42 -1.58
CA THR A 22 -10.24 6.05 -2.61
C THR A 22 -11.19 4.93 -2.17
N VAL A 23 -10.88 4.24 -1.08
CA VAL A 23 -11.62 3.08 -0.58
C VAL A 23 -12.42 3.41 0.67
N THR A 24 -13.49 2.64 0.91
CA THR A 24 -14.28 2.61 2.15
C THR A 24 -13.97 1.35 2.95
N GLU A 25 -14.55 1.18 4.13
CA GLU A 25 -14.45 -0.08 4.90
C GLU A 25 -14.93 -1.29 4.08
N GLU A 26 -16.02 -1.12 3.33
CA GLU A 26 -16.63 -2.19 2.54
C GLU A 26 -15.83 -2.50 1.27
N SER A 27 -15.27 -1.49 0.61
CA SER A 27 -14.56 -1.65 -0.67
C SER A 27 -13.07 -1.97 -0.50
N ARG A 28 -12.49 -1.72 0.67
CA ARG A 28 -11.05 -1.86 0.94
C ARG A 28 -10.49 -3.22 0.53
N LEU A 29 -11.11 -4.31 0.96
CA LEU A 29 -10.63 -5.65 0.65
C LEU A 29 -10.80 -6.01 -0.83
N PRO A 30 -11.98 -5.90 -1.45
CA PRO A 30 -12.13 -6.21 -2.88
C PRO A 30 -11.27 -5.32 -3.79
N ASP A 31 -11.18 -4.03 -3.52
CA ASP A 31 -10.33 -3.11 -4.29
C ASP A 31 -8.84 -3.44 -4.11
N GLY A 32 -8.43 -3.84 -2.91
CA GLY A 32 -7.07 -4.28 -2.62
C GLY A 32 -6.70 -5.57 -3.35
N ILE A 33 -7.61 -6.54 -3.42
CA ILE A 33 -7.40 -7.77 -4.21
C ILE A 33 -7.28 -7.44 -5.69
N ALA A 34 -8.12 -6.55 -6.20
CA ALA A 34 -8.04 -6.10 -7.59
C ALA A 34 -6.71 -5.40 -7.90
N ALA A 35 -6.24 -4.53 -7.00
CA ALA A 35 -4.92 -3.90 -7.12
C ALA A 35 -3.78 -4.92 -7.10
N GLN A 36 -3.79 -5.90 -6.19
CA GLN A 36 -2.83 -7.00 -6.17
C GLN A 36 -2.81 -7.79 -7.49
N LYS A 37 -4.00 -8.14 -8.01
CA LYS A 37 -4.12 -8.87 -9.27
C LYS A 37 -3.59 -8.06 -10.45
N SER A 38 -3.78 -6.75 -10.48
CA SER A 38 -3.24 -5.89 -11.53
C SER A 38 -1.71 -5.83 -11.56
N ILE A 39 -1.06 -6.05 -10.42
CA ILE A 39 0.41 -6.04 -10.30
C ILE A 39 0.99 -7.44 -10.52
N PHE A 40 0.43 -8.45 -9.86
CA PHE A 40 1.01 -9.78 -9.75
C PHE A 40 0.28 -10.84 -10.61
N GLY A 41 -0.89 -10.52 -11.15
CA GLY A 41 -1.66 -11.44 -12.01
C GLY A 41 -2.65 -12.32 -11.25
N GLU A 42 -3.33 -13.18 -12.00
CA GLU A 42 -4.47 -13.97 -11.51
C GLU A 42 -4.09 -15.06 -10.48
N HIS A 43 -2.81 -15.40 -10.36
CA HIS A 43 -2.37 -16.39 -9.37
C HIS A 43 -2.60 -15.94 -7.90
N ILE A 44 -2.91 -14.67 -7.68
CA ILE A 44 -3.27 -14.14 -6.36
C ILE A 44 -4.45 -14.91 -5.75
N ASP A 45 -5.46 -15.25 -6.55
CA ASP A 45 -6.61 -16.01 -6.06
C ASP A 45 -6.19 -17.41 -5.57
N ALA A 46 -5.33 -18.09 -6.34
CA ALA A 46 -4.80 -19.41 -5.95
C ALA A 46 -3.93 -19.33 -4.69
N MET A 47 -3.08 -18.31 -4.60
CA MET A 47 -2.24 -18.06 -3.42
C MET A 47 -3.09 -17.82 -2.17
N ARG A 48 -4.12 -17.00 -2.28
CA ARG A 48 -5.03 -16.71 -1.16
C ARG A 48 -5.81 -17.95 -0.73
N ALA A 49 -6.31 -18.75 -1.70
CA ALA A 49 -7.03 -19.99 -1.44
C ALA A 49 -6.15 -21.06 -0.78
N ALA A 50 -4.86 -21.11 -1.14
CA ALA A 50 -3.90 -22.06 -0.59
C ALA A 50 -3.39 -21.68 0.81
N ALA A 51 -3.67 -20.47 1.29
CA ALA A 51 -3.22 -20.03 2.61
C ALA A 51 -3.81 -20.92 3.71
N PRO A 52 -3.01 -21.31 4.72
CA PRO A 52 -3.51 -22.04 5.89
C PRO A 52 -4.64 -21.26 6.57
N GLU A 53 -5.62 -21.98 7.12
CA GLU A 53 -6.83 -21.38 7.72
C GLU A 53 -6.47 -20.32 8.79
N ASN A 54 -5.46 -20.60 9.60
CA ASN A 54 -4.99 -19.66 10.63
C ASN A 54 -4.17 -18.48 10.11
N GLN A 55 -3.95 -18.37 8.80
CA GLN A 55 -3.22 -17.28 8.15
C GLN A 55 -4.07 -16.52 7.12
N LYS A 56 -5.32 -16.91 6.89
CA LYS A 56 -6.21 -16.22 5.95
C LYS A 56 -6.44 -14.76 6.31
N ASN A 57 -6.57 -14.48 7.60
CA ASN A 57 -6.72 -13.11 8.08
C ASN A 57 -5.50 -12.23 7.75
N ILE A 58 -4.29 -12.80 7.72
CA ILE A 58 -3.07 -12.08 7.35
C ILE A 58 -3.12 -11.71 5.85
N GLN A 59 -3.60 -12.64 5.01
CA GLN A 59 -3.81 -12.37 3.59
C GLN A 59 -4.86 -11.26 3.37
N ASP A 60 -5.94 -11.29 4.16
CA ASP A 60 -6.97 -10.25 4.10
C ASP A 60 -6.43 -8.89 4.53
N TYR A 61 -5.65 -8.82 5.61
CA TYR A 61 -5.01 -7.58 6.06
C TYR A 61 -4.02 -7.04 5.03
N LEU A 62 -3.20 -7.91 4.44
CA LEU A 62 -2.28 -7.50 3.37
C LEU A 62 -3.04 -6.90 2.19
N SER A 63 -4.07 -7.59 1.71
CA SER A 63 -4.87 -7.10 0.58
C SER A 63 -5.65 -5.84 0.92
N ALA A 64 -6.30 -5.79 2.08
CA ALA A 64 -7.12 -4.65 2.47
C ALA A 64 -6.30 -3.40 2.76
N TYR A 65 -5.28 -3.50 3.62
CA TYR A 65 -4.56 -2.31 4.08
C TYR A 65 -3.40 -1.93 3.18
N CYS A 66 -2.54 -2.86 2.78
CA CYS A 66 -1.44 -2.52 1.90
C CYS A 66 -1.95 -2.14 0.50
N PHE A 67 -2.67 -3.03 -0.15
CA PHE A 67 -3.13 -2.80 -1.52
C PHE A 67 -4.40 -1.96 -1.59
N GLY A 68 -5.36 -2.16 -0.70
CA GLY A 68 -6.59 -1.39 -0.66
C GLY A 68 -6.38 0.04 -0.20
N ASP A 69 -5.80 0.26 0.98
CA ASP A 69 -5.64 1.63 1.52
C ASP A 69 -4.50 2.41 0.88
N PHE A 70 -3.36 1.78 0.61
CA PHE A 70 -2.19 2.53 0.19
C PHE A 70 -1.96 2.52 -1.32
N TYR A 71 -2.10 1.39 -1.99
CA TYR A 71 -1.83 1.30 -3.42
C TYR A 71 -2.90 1.94 -4.31
N THR A 72 -4.13 2.08 -3.81
CA THR A 72 -5.22 2.76 -4.52
C THR A 72 -5.26 4.27 -4.32
N ARG A 73 -4.45 4.81 -3.39
CA ARG A 73 -4.43 6.26 -3.12
C ARG A 73 -4.08 7.06 -4.36
N LYS A 74 -4.72 8.22 -4.49
CA LYS A 74 -4.39 9.23 -5.52
C LYS A 74 -2.95 9.72 -5.37
N PHE A 75 -2.49 10.48 -6.33
CA PHE A 75 -1.23 11.23 -6.43
C PHE A 75 0.00 10.43 -6.87
N LEU A 76 0.09 9.14 -6.63
CA LEU A 76 1.17 8.29 -7.14
C LEU A 76 0.57 7.12 -7.92
N THR A 77 1.14 6.86 -9.07
CA THR A 77 0.86 5.64 -9.85
C THR A 77 1.48 4.40 -9.19
N ILE A 78 1.04 3.22 -9.58
CA ILE A 78 1.61 1.97 -9.07
C ILE A 78 3.12 1.88 -9.32
N PRO A 79 3.66 2.16 -10.53
CA PRO A 79 5.11 2.15 -10.74
C PRO A 79 5.88 3.13 -9.86
N GLU A 80 5.34 4.31 -9.59
CA GLU A 80 5.98 5.28 -8.69
C GLU A 80 6.01 4.79 -7.24
N ARG A 81 4.95 4.09 -6.80
CA ARG A 81 4.91 3.46 -5.46
C ARG A 81 5.92 2.33 -5.35
N GLU A 82 6.04 1.49 -6.37
CA GLU A 82 7.02 0.42 -6.42
C GLU A 82 8.45 0.97 -6.42
N LEU A 83 8.71 2.03 -7.17
CA LEU A 83 10.01 2.71 -7.16
C LEU A 83 10.36 3.26 -5.78
N LEU A 84 9.38 3.87 -5.10
CA LEU A 84 9.56 4.36 -3.72
C LEU A 84 9.84 3.20 -2.76
N THR A 85 9.08 2.11 -2.84
CA THR A 85 9.28 0.90 -2.03
C THR A 85 10.67 0.31 -2.28
N PHE A 86 11.08 0.18 -3.54
CA PHE A 86 12.40 -0.28 -3.91
C PHE A 86 13.51 0.60 -3.31
N ALA A 87 13.38 1.91 -3.43
CA ALA A 87 14.35 2.85 -2.85
C ALA A 87 14.46 2.71 -1.32
N ILE A 88 13.34 2.52 -0.63
CA ILE A 88 13.31 2.30 0.83
C ILE A 88 14.02 0.98 1.18
N LEU A 89 13.73 -0.11 0.48
CA LEU A 89 14.35 -1.41 0.71
C LEU A 89 15.87 -1.36 0.49
N VAL A 90 16.32 -0.72 -0.59
CA VAL A 90 17.76 -0.51 -0.87
C VAL A 90 18.43 0.29 0.26
N ALA A 91 17.79 1.37 0.69
CA ALA A 91 18.33 2.21 1.76
C ALA A 91 18.37 1.50 3.12
N GLN A 92 17.40 0.65 3.39
CA GLN A 92 17.31 -0.13 4.63
C GLN A 92 18.33 -1.29 4.63
N GLY A 93 18.55 -1.93 3.49
CA GLY A 93 19.38 -3.13 3.36
C GLY A 93 18.76 -4.39 3.94
N GLY A 94 19.45 -5.52 3.79
CA GLY A 94 19.02 -6.80 4.35
C GLY A 94 17.99 -7.56 3.54
N CYS A 95 17.64 -7.06 2.35
CA CYS A 95 16.63 -7.67 1.45
C CYS A 95 17.26 -8.26 0.18
N GLU A 96 18.58 -8.40 0.12
CA GLU A 96 19.31 -8.84 -1.08
C GLU A 96 18.90 -10.22 -1.62
N PRO A 97 18.46 -11.20 -0.79
CA PRO A 97 17.99 -12.50 -1.28
C PRO A 97 16.59 -12.45 -1.91
N GLN A 98 15.86 -11.37 -1.77
CA GLN A 98 14.48 -11.20 -2.23
C GLN A 98 14.38 -10.28 -3.45
#